data_145d1eabac7db16707bf2ed73f803666
#
_entry.id   145d1eabac7db16707bf2ed73f803666
#
_cell.length_a   1.000
_cell.length_b   1.000
_cell.length_c   1.000
_cell.angle_alpha   90.00
_cell.angle_beta   90.00
_cell.angle_gamma   90.00
#
_symmetry.space_group_name_H-M   'P 1'
#
loop_
_entity.id
_entity.type
_entity.pdbx_description
1 polymer ?
#
loop_
_entity_poly.entity_id
_entity_poly.type
_entity_poly.pdbx_seq_one_letter_code
_entity_poly.pdbx_strand_id
1 'polypeptide(L)'
;MRPWIDESNVFPEKDKDGDNGEVAPELYKDAVNSAEWRESMMNEVRALRNRGCWRVVPTPHGVRLIKSKYVYKLKKDWTGKVTKRKSRLVVQGFLQREGVDYGETYAPVAKAATFRLMLALVKAKKLHLHQLDVDSAFPYADLAEDVFMTPPPGMEIDEGFCLKLLKSLYGLKQAPRNWHKLVVELIKSMGFKQCVLDNCLFVKHIGEEIYLISLYVDDILIAGTDLDEVSRIKQQFTDRFEMKDMGELNYYLGMKITRTDDYIKLDQAGYLRDVLAKYGYLLRGSRRRK
;
A
#
# COMPACT_ATOMS: atom_id res chain seq x y z
N MET A 1 -20.06 -16.76 -1.37
CA MET A 1 -19.62 -15.37 -1.08
C MET A 1 -18.45 -15.06 -2.00
N ARG A 2 -18.59 -14.10 -2.90
CA ARG A 2 -17.52 -13.71 -3.82
C ARG A 2 -16.41 -12.99 -3.03
N PRO A 3 -15.11 -13.30 -3.24
CA PRO A 3 -14.03 -12.58 -2.58
C PRO A 3 -14.01 -11.14 -3.08
N TRP A 4 -13.93 -10.19 -2.16
CA TRP A 4 -13.87 -8.74 -2.37
C TRP A 4 -12.49 -8.26 -2.86
N ILE A 5 -11.86 -8.96 -3.77
CA ILE A 5 -10.73 -8.43 -4.53
C ILE A 5 -11.18 -8.47 -5.98
N ASP A 6 -11.90 -7.45 -6.36
CA ASP A 6 -12.10 -7.11 -7.75
C ASP A 6 -10.72 -6.73 -8.31
N GLU A 7 -10.23 -7.49 -9.27
CA GLU A 7 -8.94 -7.25 -9.92
C GLU A 7 -8.85 -5.85 -10.55
N SER A 8 -10.00 -5.19 -10.79
CA SER A 8 -10.09 -3.79 -11.23
C SER A 8 -9.62 -2.78 -10.17
N ASN A 9 -9.66 -3.12 -8.89
CA ASN A 9 -9.22 -2.23 -7.80
C ASN A 9 -7.72 -2.29 -7.48
N VAL A 10 -6.99 -3.28 -8.00
CA VAL A 10 -5.54 -3.40 -7.84
C VAL A 10 -4.79 -2.56 -8.89
N PHE A 11 -5.47 -2.21 -9.97
CA PHE A 11 -4.91 -1.40 -11.04
C PHE A 11 -5.67 -0.07 -11.09
N PRO A 12 -5.01 1.06 -10.78
CA PRO A 12 -5.64 2.35 -11.03
C PRO A 12 -5.98 2.44 -12.51
N GLU A 13 -7.26 2.68 -12.80
CA GLU A 13 -7.71 3.05 -14.13
C GLU A 13 -6.82 4.17 -14.70
N LYS A 14 -6.65 4.17 -16.02
CA LYS A 14 -5.89 5.15 -16.80
C LYS A 14 -6.16 6.56 -16.29
N ASP A 15 -5.18 7.18 -15.64
CA ASP A 15 -5.13 8.63 -15.49
C ASP A 15 -4.95 9.24 -16.89
N LYS A 16 -6.05 9.38 -17.60
CA LYS A 16 -6.15 10.22 -18.78
C LYS A 16 -6.65 11.56 -18.29
N ASP A 17 -5.79 12.41 -17.83
CA ASP A 17 -5.99 13.85 -17.90
C ASP A 17 -5.04 14.57 -16.94
N GLY A 18 -4.37 15.53 -17.48
CA GLY A 18 -3.69 16.54 -16.70
C GLY A 18 -2.31 16.89 -17.20
N ASP A 19 -2.30 17.83 -18.08
CA ASP A 19 -1.28 18.82 -18.32
C ASP A 19 0.17 18.31 -18.53
N ASN A 20 0.60 18.45 -19.75
CA ASN A 20 1.82 18.09 -20.46
C ASN A 20 1.81 16.78 -21.24
N GLY A 21 0.70 16.07 -21.36
CA GLY A 21 0.57 14.90 -22.27
C GLY A 21 1.38 13.66 -21.88
N GLU A 22 2.08 13.66 -20.74
CA GLU A 22 2.84 12.49 -20.31
C GLU A 22 1.90 11.44 -19.70
N VAL A 23 1.83 10.26 -20.32
CA VAL A 23 1.07 9.10 -19.87
C VAL A 23 2.04 8.02 -19.39
N ALA A 24 1.72 7.36 -18.29
CA ALA A 24 2.51 6.22 -17.85
C ALA A 24 2.44 5.09 -18.88
N PRO A 25 3.56 4.40 -19.21
CA PRO A 25 3.54 3.28 -20.14
C PRO A 25 2.69 2.12 -19.59
N GLU A 26 2.01 1.41 -20.46
CA GLU A 26 1.23 0.23 -20.08
C GLU A 26 2.07 -1.05 -20.13
N LEU A 27 3.03 -1.12 -21.04
CA LEU A 27 3.82 -2.31 -21.31
C LEU A 27 5.32 -2.05 -21.12
N TYR A 28 6.04 -3.11 -20.76
CA TYR A 28 7.49 -3.06 -20.63
C TYR A 28 8.19 -2.56 -21.91
N LYS A 29 7.75 -3.01 -23.09
CA LYS A 29 8.30 -2.59 -24.39
C LYS A 29 8.24 -1.08 -24.64
N ASP A 30 7.25 -0.40 -24.04
CA ASP A 30 7.09 1.04 -24.16
C ASP A 30 7.95 1.75 -23.12
N ALA A 31 7.97 1.23 -21.89
CA ALA A 31 8.76 1.76 -20.78
C ALA A 31 10.27 1.70 -21.02
N VAL A 32 10.75 0.62 -21.65
CA VAL A 32 12.19 0.43 -21.89
C VAL A 32 12.81 1.46 -22.82
N ASN A 33 12.01 2.21 -23.59
CA ASN A 33 12.49 3.26 -24.48
C ASN A 33 12.78 4.58 -23.73
N SER A 34 12.26 4.80 -22.51
CA SER A 34 12.58 5.97 -21.68
C SER A 34 13.68 5.65 -20.67
N ALA A 35 14.67 6.54 -20.57
CA ALA A 35 15.77 6.40 -19.60
C ALA A 35 15.24 6.43 -18.16
N GLU A 36 14.29 7.30 -17.88
CA GLU A 36 13.72 7.49 -16.54
C GLU A 36 12.89 6.27 -16.10
N TRP A 37 12.16 5.63 -17.02
CA TRP A 37 11.44 4.41 -16.69
C TRP A 37 12.38 3.21 -16.54
N ARG A 38 13.47 3.12 -17.35
CA ARG A 38 14.52 2.10 -17.13
C ARG A 38 15.15 2.25 -15.75
N GLU A 39 15.50 3.47 -15.35
CA GLU A 39 16.05 3.75 -14.02
C GLU A 39 15.05 3.36 -12.91
N SER A 40 13.78 3.73 -13.07
CA SER A 40 12.73 3.36 -12.12
C SER A 40 12.59 1.85 -11.95
N MET A 41 12.61 1.07 -13.06
CA MET A 41 12.56 -0.40 -13.03
C MET A 41 13.82 -1.00 -12.38
N MET A 42 15.02 -0.49 -12.72
CA MET A 42 16.26 -0.95 -12.11
C MET A 42 16.29 -0.69 -10.59
N ASN A 43 15.80 0.46 -10.15
CA ASN A 43 15.70 0.80 -8.73
C ASN A 43 14.74 -0.13 -7.99
N GLU A 44 13.61 -0.49 -8.59
CA GLU A 44 12.67 -1.47 -8.02
C GLU A 44 13.32 -2.84 -7.88
N VAL A 45 13.93 -3.38 -8.94
CA VAL A 45 14.60 -4.69 -8.89
C VAL A 45 15.75 -4.70 -7.89
N ARG A 46 16.54 -3.62 -7.84
CA ARG A 46 17.64 -3.47 -6.87
C ARG A 46 17.12 -3.48 -5.43
N ALA A 47 16.06 -2.74 -5.16
CA ALA A 47 15.45 -2.68 -3.82
C ALA A 47 14.93 -4.07 -3.38
N LEU A 48 14.24 -4.78 -4.26
CA LEU A 48 13.75 -6.14 -3.98
C LEU A 48 14.91 -7.14 -3.79
N ARG A 49 15.96 -7.04 -4.60
CA ARG A 49 17.16 -7.87 -4.47
C ARG A 49 17.90 -7.62 -3.15
N ASN A 50 18.07 -6.35 -2.76
CA ASN A 50 18.72 -5.98 -1.51
C ASN A 50 17.94 -6.47 -0.28
N ARG A 51 16.61 -6.56 -0.38
CA ARG A 51 15.75 -7.17 0.66
C ARG A 51 15.74 -8.70 0.62
N GLY A 52 16.48 -9.33 -0.29
CA GLY A 52 16.55 -10.79 -0.39
C GLY A 52 15.24 -11.43 -0.80
N CYS A 53 14.44 -10.77 -1.66
CA CYS A 53 13.11 -11.25 -2.03
C CYS A 53 13.13 -12.56 -2.80
N TRP A 54 14.23 -12.91 -3.45
CA TRP A 54 14.40 -14.15 -4.18
C TRP A 54 15.86 -14.60 -4.21
N ARG A 55 16.07 -15.83 -4.63
CA ARG A 55 17.36 -16.37 -5.06
C ARG A 55 17.23 -17.05 -6.42
N VAL A 56 18.29 -17.01 -7.21
CA VAL A 56 18.39 -17.75 -8.47
C VAL A 56 18.68 -19.22 -8.14
N VAL A 57 17.89 -20.12 -8.70
CA VAL A 57 18.01 -21.58 -8.49
C VAL A 57 17.83 -22.30 -9.83
N PRO A 58 18.40 -23.51 -10.01
CA PRO A 58 18.02 -24.37 -11.12
C PRO A 58 16.51 -24.59 -11.12
N THR A 59 15.88 -24.53 -12.28
CA THR A 59 14.44 -24.72 -12.41
C THR A 59 14.07 -26.16 -11.99
N PRO A 60 13.30 -26.37 -10.92
CA PRO A 60 12.94 -27.71 -10.49
C PRO A 60 12.07 -28.39 -11.54
N HIS A 61 12.24 -29.73 -11.70
CA HIS A 61 11.45 -30.49 -12.65
C HIS A 61 9.95 -30.48 -12.31
N GLY A 62 9.11 -30.26 -13.30
CA GLY A 62 7.64 -30.30 -13.14
C GLY A 62 7.04 -29.09 -12.42
N VAL A 63 7.84 -28.08 -12.06
CA VAL A 63 7.34 -26.87 -11.40
C VAL A 63 6.81 -25.86 -12.44
N ARG A 64 5.65 -25.28 -12.15
CA ARG A 64 5.11 -24.18 -12.93
C ARG A 64 5.73 -22.86 -12.49
N LEU A 65 6.36 -22.15 -13.40
CA LEU A 65 6.88 -20.82 -13.16
C LEU A 65 5.76 -19.78 -13.30
N ILE A 66 5.61 -18.91 -12.30
CA ILE A 66 4.69 -17.78 -12.33
C ILE A 66 5.38 -16.59 -13.02
N LYS A 67 4.66 -15.87 -13.86
CA LYS A 67 5.18 -14.68 -14.54
C LYS A 67 5.02 -13.44 -13.66
N SER A 68 5.79 -12.42 -14.00
CA SER A 68 5.64 -11.07 -13.43
C SER A 68 5.46 -10.02 -14.51
N LYS A 69 5.06 -8.82 -14.12
CA LYS A 69 5.03 -7.64 -14.98
C LYS A 69 5.38 -6.40 -14.16
N TYR A 70 5.77 -5.34 -14.85
CA TYR A 70 5.85 -4.03 -14.22
C TYR A 70 4.50 -3.31 -14.30
N VAL A 71 4.19 -2.57 -13.25
CA VAL A 71 3.10 -1.60 -13.18
C VAL A 71 3.71 -0.23 -12.98
N TYR A 72 3.31 0.73 -13.80
CA TYR A 72 3.90 2.05 -13.87
C TYR A 72 2.91 3.10 -13.34
N LYS A 73 3.40 4.04 -12.53
CA LYS A 73 2.61 5.16 -12.02
C LYS A 73 3.41 6.46 -12.04
N LEU A 74 2.80 7.53 -12.56
CA LEU A 74 3.30 8.89 -12.42
C LEU A 74 2.83 9.45 -11.08
N LYS A 75 3.77 9.93 -10.27
CA LYS A 75 3.43 10.77 -9.12
C LYS A 75 3.52 12.22 -9.54
N LYS A 76 2.45 12.98 -9.30
CA LYS A 76 2.36 14.40 -9.63
C LYS A 76 2.25 15.21 -8.33
N ASP A 77 2.71 16.44 -8.36
CA ASP A 77 2.45 17.41 -7.31
C ASP A 77 1.05 18.03 -7.46
N TRP A 78 0.74 18.97 -6.58
CA TRP A 78 -0.54 19.69 -6.59
C TRP A 78 -0.76 20.56 -7.83
N THR A 79 0.30 20.86 -8.61
CA THR A 79 0.24 21.61 -9.87
C THR A 79 -0.01 20.70 -11.09
N GLY A 80 0.01 19.36 -10.89
CA GLY A 80 -0.06 18.38 -11.96
C GLY A 80 1.30 18.00 -12.56
N LYS A 81 2.41 18.61 -12.12
CA LYS A 81 3.76 18.32 -12.59
C LYS A 81 4.21 16.95 -12.09
N VAL A 82 4.77 16.15 -13.00
CA VAL A 82 5.35 14.84 -12.65
C VAL A 82 6.57 15.04 -11.74
N THR A 83 6.50 14.49 -10.54
CA THR A 83 7.58 14.55 -9.54
C THR A 83 8.35 13.24 -9.46
N LYS A 84 7.72 12.11 -9.77
CA LYS A 84 8.37 10.80 -9.73
C LYS A 84 7.68 9.80 -10.66
N ARG A 85 8.47 9.02 -11.38
CA ARG A 85 8.03 7.82 -12.08
C ARG A 85 8.25 6.63 -11.17
N LYS A 86 7.19 5.89 -10.85
CA LYS A 86 7.26 4.72 -9.96
C LYS A 86 6.93 3.47 -10.74
N SER A 87 7.87 2.53 -10.80
CA SER A 87 7.66 1.17 -11.29
C SER A 87 7.49 0.24 -10.12
N ARG A 88 6.58 -0.73 -10.22
CA ARG A 88 6.44 -1.84 -9.28
C ARG A 88 6.52 -3.15 -10.03
N LEU A 89 7.32 -4.09 -9.53
CA LEU A 89 7.31 -5.45 -10.02
C LEU A 89 6.16 -6.21 -9.36
N VAL A 90 5.24 -6.73 -10.18
CA VAL A 90 4.02 -7.41 -9.72
C VAL A 90 3.99 -8.82 -10.26
N VAL A 91 3.85 -9.80 -9.38
CA VAL A 91 3.68 -11.20 -9.73
C VAL A 91 2.27 -11.43 -10.26
N GLN A 92 2.11 -12.25 -11.29
CA GLN A 92 0.79 -12.59 -11.84
C GLN A 92 0.11 -13.66 -10.99
N GLY A 93 -0.32 -13.29 -9.80
CA GLY A 93 -0.90 -14.20 -8.79
C GLY A 93 -2.18 -14.92 -9.21
N PHE A 94 -2.86 -14.44 -10.26
CA PHE A 94 -3.98 -15.15 -10.86
C PHE A 94 -3.57 -16.50 -11.46
N LEU A 95 -2.26 -16.71 -11.69
CA LEU A 95 -1.71 -17.99 -12.13
C LEU A 95 -1.44 -18.96 -10.96
N GLN A 96 -1.50 -18.51 -9.72
CA GLN A 96 -1.30 -19.36 -8.53
C GLN A 96 -2.44 -20.37 -8.36
N ARG A 97 -2.08 -21.58 -7.89
CA ARG A 97 -3.02 -22.69 -7.59
C ARG A 97 -3.19 -22.80 -6.08
N GLU A 98 -4.45 -22.83 -5.64
CA GLU A 98 -4.79 -23.06 -4.25
C GLU A 98 -4.32 -24.46 -3.79
N GLY A 99 -3.83 -24.51 -2.55
CA GLY A 99 -3.28 -25.75 -1.97
C GLY A 99 -1.88 -26.14 -2.46
N VAL A 100 -1.30 -25.41 -3.43
CA VAL A 100 0.05 -25.63 -3.97
C VAL A 100 0.91 -24.40 -3.82
N ASP A 101 0.51 -23.28 -4.45
CA ASP A 101 1.26 -22.03 -4.49
C ASP A 101 0.82 -21.06 -3.38
N TYR A 102 -0.34 -21.28 -2.78
CA TYR A 102 -0.88 -20.53 -1.65
C TYR A 102 -1.96 -21.35 -0.90
N GLY A 103 -2.14 -21.02 0.37
CA GLY A 103 -3.25 -21.50 1.19
C GLY A 103 -4.22 -20.37 1.50
N GLU A 104 -4.25 -19.93 2.76
CA GLU A 104 -5.10 -18.82 3.21
C GLU A 104 -4.61 -17.47 2.69
N THR A 105 -5.56 -16.66 2.22
CA THR A 105 -5.25 -15.32 1.63
C THR A 105 -5.95 -14.18 2.37
N TYR A 106 -6.89 -14.47 3.26
CA TYR A 106 -7.64 -13.43 3.94
C TYR A 106 -6.74 -12.50 4.75
N ALA A 107 -6.78 -11.21 4.43
CA ALA A 107 -6.17 -10.12 5.18
C ALA A 107 -7.26 -9.10 5.52
N PRO A 108 -7.50 -8.79 6.80
CA PRO A 108 -8.46 -7.77 7.16
C PRO A 108 -7.93 -6.38 6.79
N VAL A 109 -8.85 -5.44 6.55
CA VAL A 109 -8.59 -4.02 6.46
C VAL A 109 -9.47 -3.28 7.45
N ALA A 110 -9.01 -2.15 7.99
CA ALA A 110 -9.77 -1.35 8.93
C ALA A 110 -11.12 -0.93 8.35
N LYS A 111 -12.19 -1.12 9.13
CA LYS A 111 -13.53 -0.74 8.72
C LYS A 111 -13.70 0.78 8.72
N ALA A 112 -14.48 1.32 7.79
CA ALA A 112 -14.80 2.75 7.76
C ALA A 112 -15.50 3.23 9.06
N ALA A 113 -16.30 2.37 9.69
CA ALA A 113 -16.93 2.66 10.98
C ALA A 113 -15.88 2.79 12.11
N THR A 114 -14.87 1.91 12.12
CA THR A 114 -13.75 1.96 13.08
C THR A 114 -12.94 3.23 12.93
N PHE A 115 -12.63 3.63 11.69
CA PHE A 115 -11.94 4.89 11.43
C PHE A 115 -12.73 6.10 11.94
N ARG A 116 -14.06 6.16 11.69
CA ARG A 116 -14.92 7.24 12.20
C ARG A 116 -14.98 7.24 13.73
N LEU A 117 -15.08 6.08 14.37
CA LEU A 117 -15.02 5.95 15.82
C LEU A 117 -13.69 6.45 16.39
N MET A 118 -12.56 6.06 15.75
CA MET A 118 -11.24 6.55 16.14
C MET A 118 -11.16 8.07 16.08
N LEU A 119 -11.67 8.71 15.02
CA LEU A 119 -11.71 10.18 14.92
C LEU A 119 -12.59 10.82 16.00
N ALA A 120 -13.73 10.21 16.34
CA ALA A 120 -14.59 10.67 17.42
C ALA A 120 -13.86 10.61 18.78
N LEU A 121 -13.14 9.52 19.05
CA LEU A 121 -12.31 9.39 20.26
C LEU A 121 -11.17 10.41 20.29
N VAL A 122 -10.47 10.57 19.15
CA VAL A 122 -9.41 11.58 18.99
C VAL A 122 -9.94 12.97 19.36
N LYS A 123 -11.14 13.33 18.89
CA LYS A 123 -11.75 14.61 19.20
C LYS A 123 -12.17 14.69 20.67
N ALA A 124 -12.91 13.71 21.17
CA ALA A 124 -13.45 13.71 22.52
C ALA A 124 -12.39 13.71 23.62
N LYS A 125 -11.28 12.99 23.39
CA LYS A 125 -10.17 12.84 24.34
C LYS A 125 -8.96 13.73 24.01
N LYS A 126 -9.05 14.60 22.99
CA LYS A 126 -7.97 15.50 22.53
C LYS A 126 -6.67 14.76 22.21
N LEU A 127 -6.78 13.59 21.59
CA LEU A 127 -5.61 12.79 21.27
C LEU A 127 -4.80 13.41 20.10
N HIS A 128 -3.49 13.21 20.13
CA HIS A 128 -2.64 13.36 18.95
C HIS A 128 -3.00 12.27 17.94
N LEU A 129 -2.97 12.59 16.64
CA LEU A 129 -3.29 11.64 15.59
C LEU A 129 -2.29 11.78 14.45
N HIS A 130 -1.46 10.78 14.25
CA HIS A 130 -0.37 10.74 13.30
C HIS A 130 -0.55 9.61 12.30
N GLN A 131 0.13 9.74 11.15
CA GLN A 131 0.14 8.75 10.09
C GLN A 131 1.56 8.33 9.73
N LEU A 132 1.76 7.03 9.54
CA LEU A 132 2.93 6.45 8.92
C LEU A 132 2.52 5.75 7.62
N ASP A 133 3.37 5.84 6.58
CA ASP A 133 3.22 5.16 5.29
C ASP A 133 4.41 4.23 5.06
N VAL A 134 4.16 2.95 4.81
CA VAL A 134 5.21 1.95 4.60
C VAL A 134 5.66 1.95 3.15
N ASP A 135 6.96 2.14 2.88
CA ASP A 135 7.44 1.98 1.50
C ASP A 135 7.60 0.50 1.16
N SER A 136 6.69 0.02 0.31
CA SER A 136 6.68 -1.36 -0.18
C SER A 136 6.54 -2.40 0.95
N ALA A 137 5.34 -2.51 1.53
CA ALA A 137 5.02 -3.35 2.69
C ALA A 137 5.26 -4.86 2.49
N PHE A 138 4.78 -5.43 1.39
CA PHE A 138 4.79 -6.89 1.21
C PHE A 138 6.18 -7.53 1.23
N PRO A 139 7.25 -6.95 0.64
CA PRO A 139 8.59 -7.51 0.66
C PRO A 139 9.26 -7.64 2.03
N TYR A 140 8.64 -7.17 3.10
CA TYR A 140 9.11 -7.43 4.47
C TYR A 140 8.70 -8.81 4.98
N ALA A 141 7.55 -9.32 4.52
CA ALA A 141 7.00 -10.58 4.99
C ALA A 141 7.59 -11.78 4.26
N ASP A 142 8.04 -12.77 5.02
CA ASP A 142 8.53 -14.04 4.48
C ASP A 142 7.42 -14.80 3.76
N LEU A 143 7.83 -15.61 2.78
CA LEU A 143 6.96 -16.49 2.02
C LEU A 143 7.26 -17.93 2.44
N ALA A 144 6.26 -18.61 2.99
CA ALA A 144 6.41 -19.98 3.47
C ALA A 144 6.31 -21.01 2.34
N GLU A 145 5.56 -20.69 1.29
CA GLU A 145 5.31 -21.59 0.18
C GLU A 145 6.44 -21.56 -0.85
N ASP A 146 6.67 -22.68 -1.51
CA ASP A 146 7.64 -22.80 -2.59
C ASP A 146 7.07 -22.21 -3.89
N VAL A 147 7.26 -20.92 -4.10
CA VAL A 147 6.83 -20.20 -5.30
C VAL A 147 8.01 -19.88 -6.17
N PHE A 148 7.93 -20.29 -7.45
CA PHE A 148 8.96 -20.08 -8.44
C PHE A 148 8.46 -19.15 -9.55
N MET A 149 9.30 -18.19 -9.94
CA MET A 149 8.96 -17.14 -10.88
C MET A 149 9.96 -17.08 -12.02
N THR A 150 9.47 -16.80 -13.23
CA THR A 150 10.37 -16.43 -14.34
C THR A 150 11.06 -15.10 -14.02
N PRO A 151 12.30 -14.88 -14.50
CA PRO A 151 12.92 -13.57 -14.39
C PRO A 151 11.98 -12.47 -14.89
N PRO A 152 11.93 -11.30 -14.19
CA PRO A 152 11.17 -10.17 -14.70
C PRO A 152 11.74 -9.68 -16.04
N PRO A 153 10.92 -9.05 -16.88
CA PRO A 153 11.40 -8.49 -18.13
C PRO A 153 12.64 -7.60 -17.94
N GLY A 154 13.69 -7.82 -18.73
CA GLY A 154 14.95 -7.09 -18.64
C GLY A 154 15.96 -7.62 -17.61
N MET A 155 15.63 -8.69 -16.88
CA MET A 155 16.57 -9.39 -16.03
C MET A 155 17.06 -10.66 -16.74
N GLU A 156 18.36 -10.74 -16.99
CA GLU A 156 19.01 -11.91 -17.59
C GLU A 156 19.53 -12.83 -16.48
N ILE A 157 19.30 -14.13 -16.63
CA ILE A 157 19.88 -15.22 -15.84
C ILE A 157 20.20 -16.37 -16.78
N ASP A 158 21.03 -17.31 -16.34
CA ASP A 158 21.41 -18.48 -17.14
C ASP A 158 20.18 -19.33 -17.51
N GLU A 159 20.26 -19.97 -18.71
CA GLU A 159 19.24 -20.88 -19.17
C GLU A 159 19.08 -22.07 -18.19
N GLY A 160 17.84 -22.49 -17.95
CA GLY A 160 17.56 -23.57 -17.00
C GLY A 160 17.43 -23.10 -15.56
N PHE A 161 17.57 -21.79 -15.26
CA PHE A 161 17.39 -21.22 -13.93
C PHE A 161 16.08 -20.42 -13.82
N CYS A 162 15.60 -20.24 -12.57
CA CYS A 162 14.44 -19.43 -12.22
C CYS A 162 14.66 -18.70 -10.91
N LEU A 163 13.70 -17.88 -10.51
CA LEU A 163 13.70 -17.19 -9.22
C LEU A 163 12.81 -17.94 -8.22
N LYS A 164 13.39 -18.47 -7.15
CA LYS A 164 12.63 -18.94 -5.99
C LYS A 164 12.35 -17.74 -5.10
N LEU A 165 11.06 -17.41 -4.87
CA LEU A 165 10.66 -16.33 -4.00
C LEU A 165 10.87 -16.72 -2.53
N LEU A 166 11.43 -15.81 -1.75
CA LEU A 166 11.68 -15.95 -0.32
C LEU A 166 10.80 -15.00 0.51
N LYS A 167 10.34 -13.93 -0.14
CA LYS A 167 9.49 -12.90 0.46
C LYS A 167 8.23 -12.69 -0.35
N SER A 168 7.22 -12.18 0.30
CA SER A 168 5.98 -11.79 -0.37
C SER A 168 6.22 -10.64 -1.33
N LEU A 169 5.65 -10.72 -2.52
CA LEU A 169 5.72 -9.67 -3.53
C LEU A 169 4.31 -9.20 -3.90
N TYR A 170 4.22 -7.96 -4.40
CA TYR A 170 2.96 -7.46 -4.97
C TYR A 170 2.42 -8.42 -6.02
N GLY A 171 1.12 -8.69 -5.97
CA GLY A 171 0.42 -9.59 -6.87
C GLY A 171 0.28 -11.03 -6.38
N LEU A 172 1.07 -11.49 -5.41
CA LEU A 172 0.82 -12.79 -4.75
C LEU A 172 -0.45 -12.72 -3.91
N LYS A 173 -1.27 -13.77 -3.98
CA LYS A 173 -2.57 -13.83 -3.27
C LYS A 173 -2.43 -13.79 -1.76
N GLN A 174 -1.37 -14.41 -1.20
CA GLN A 174 -1.10 -14.43 0.24
C GLN A 174 -0.29 -13.23 0.76
N ALA A 175 0.26 -12.37 -0.11
CA ALA A 175 1.12 -11.27 0.32
C ALA A 175 0.46 -10.30 1.32
N PRO A 176 -0.81 -9.88 1.14
CA PRO A 176 -1.48 -9.03 2.12
C PRO A 176 -1.63 -9.70 3.50
N ARG A 177 -1.90 -11.02 3.53
CA ARG A 177 -2.01 -11.79 4.77
C ARG A 177 -0.67 -11.89 5.50
N ASN A 178 0.40 -12.22 4.77
CA ASN A 178 1.73 -12.35 5.35
C ASN A 178 2.22 -11.03 5.95
N TRP A 179 2.02 -9.93 5.23
CA TRP A 179 2.30 -8.59 5.73
C TRP A 179 1.46 -8.25 6.98
N HIS A 180 0.16 -8.48 6.93
CA HIS A 180 -0.72 -8.23 8.08
C HIS A 180 -0.26 -9.00 9.32
N LYS A 181 0.09 -10.29 9.20
CA LYS A 181 0.63 -11.08 10.32
C LYS A 181 1.87 -10.44 10.91
N LEU A 182 2.85 -10.08 10.07
CA LEU A 182 4.12 -9.49 10.48
C LEU A 182 3.92 -8.18 11.26
N VAL A 183 3.06 -7.28 10.77
CA VAL A 183 2.76 -6.02 11.45
C VAL A 183 2.00 -6.22 12.74
N VAL A 184 1.04 -7.14 12.77
CA VAL A 184 0.28 -7.48 13.99
C VAL A 184 1.19 -8.03 15.07
N GLU A 185 2.18 -8.86 14.73
CA GLU A 185 3.18 -9.36 15.68
C GLU A 185 3.99 -8.20 16.29
N LEU A 186 4.45 -7.26 15.49
CA LEU A 186 5.14 -6.07 15.98
C LEU A 186 4.23 -5.23 16.90
N ILE A 187 2.98 -4.95 16.49
CA ILE A 187 2.04 -4.16 17.30
C ILE A 187 1.77 -4.86 18.65
N LYS A 188 1.58 -6.17 18.64
CA LYS A 188 1.38 -6.95 19.88
C LYS A 188 2.63 -6.94 20.79
N SER A 189 3.83 -6.99 20.22
CA SER A 189 5.08 -6.91 21.00
C SER A 189 5.24 -5.55 21.70
N MET A 190 4.64 -4.48 21.19
CA MET A 190 4.57 -3.16 21.85
C MET A 190 3.54 -3.11 23.00
N GLY A 191 2.85 -4.22 23.31
CA GLY A 191 1.83 -4.31 24.36
C GLY A 191 0.42 -3.90 23.96
N PHE A 192 0.15 -3.71 22.66
CA PHE A 192 -1.21 -3.45 22.17
C PHE A 192 -2.05 -4.72 22.13
N LYS A 193 -3.32 -4.56 22.48
CA LYS A 193 -4.34 -5.61 22.36
C LYS A 193 -5.17 -5.37 21.10
N GLN A 194 -5.33 -6.41 20.31
CA GLN A 194 -6.15 -6.40 19.09
C GLN A 194 -7.63 -6.36 19.46
N CYS A 195 -8.41 -5.50 18.82
CA CYS A 195 -9.85 -5.40 19.02
C CYS A 195 -10.57 -6.60 18.40
N VAL A 196 -11.53 -7.18 19.12
CA VAL A 196 -12.30 -8.35 18.66
C VAL A 196 -13.23 -8.02 17.49
N LEU A 197 -13.79 -6.81 17.45
CA LEU A 197 -14.76 -6.39 16.43
C LEU A 197 -14.10 -5.90 15.14
N ASP A 198 -12.84 -5.49 15.21
CA ASP A 198 -12.04 -5.08 14.04
C ASP A 198 -10.58 -5.47 14.25
N ASN A 199 -10.12 -6.47 13.52
CA ASN A 199 -8.77 -7.01 13.63
C ASN A 199 -7.66 -6.03 13.16
N CYS A 200 -8.04 -4.87 12.64
CA CYS A 200 -7.12 -3.81 12.26
C CYS A 200 -7.08 -2.64 13.26
N LEU A 201 -7.82 -2.74 14.37
CA LEU A 201 -7.75 -1.79 15.48
C LEU A 201 -7.04 -2.42 16.68
N PHE A 202 -6.11 -1.67 17.25
CA PHE A 202 -5.33 -2.09 18.41
C PHE A 202 -5.38 -1.00 19.47
N VAL A 203 -5.45 -1.40 20.73
CA VAL A 203 -5.59 -0.51 21.89
C VAL A 203 -4.55 -0.86 22.94
N LYS A 204 -3.91 0.16 23.51
CA LYS A 204 -3.01 0.06 24.65
C LYS A 204 -3.38 1.12 25.69
N HIS A 205 -3.37 0.75 26.96
CA HIS A 205 -3.51 1.66 28.09
C HIS A 205 -2.19 1.72 28.88
N ILE A 206 -1.80 2.93 29.28
CA ILE A 206 -0.70 3.19 30.19
C ILE A 206 -1.26 4.10 31.31
N GLY A 207 -1.61 3.52 32.45
CA GLY A 207 -2.38 4.22 33.47
C GLY A 207 -3.75 4.66 32.92
N GLU A 208 -4.06 5.95 33.02
CA GLU A 208 -5.29 6.56 32.48
C GLU A 208 -5.19 6.94 30.99
N GLU A 209 -3.99 6.82 30.41
CA GLU A 209 -3.75 7.20 29.03
C GLU A 209 -4.17 6.10 28.05
N ILE A 210 -4.63 6.49 26.85
CA ILE A 210 -5.06 5.58 25.81
C ILE A 210 -4.26 5.81 24.52
N TYR A 211 -3.85 4.71 23.91
CA TYR A 211 -3.18 4.69 22.62
C TYR A 211 -3.90 3.73 21.68
N LEU A 212 -4.11 4.19 20.44
CA LEU A 212 -4.83 3.45 19.40
C LEU A 212 -3.93 3.33 18.17
N ILE A 213 -3.92 2.15 17.56
CA ILE A 213 -3.31 1.93 16.24
C ILE A 213 -4.40 1.38 15.32
N SER A 214 -4.56 2.00 14.14
CA SER A 214 -5.40 1.48 13.06
C SER A 214 -4.54 1.14 11.85
N LEU A 215 -4.66 -0.10 11.35
CA LEU A 215 -3.88 -0.62 10.23
C LEU A 215 -4.75 -0.71 8.98
N TYR A 216 -4.32 -0.07 7.89
CA TYR A 216 -4.95 -0.21 6.58
C TYR A 216 -3.89 -0.48 5.52
N VAL A 217 -3.55 -1.75 5.33
CA VAL A 217 -2.49 -2.24 4.43
C VAL A 217 -1.14 -1.57 4.72
N ASP A 218 -0.77 -0.56 3.93
CA ASP A 218 0.49 0.20 4.03
C ASP A 218 0.36 1.42 4.96
N ASP A 219 -0.87 1.86 5.25
CA ASP A 219 -1.16 3.04 6.08
C ASP A 219 -1.37 2.64 7.55
N ILE A 220 -0.64 3.27 8.45
CA ILE A 220 -0.76 3.09 9.90
C ILE A 220 -1.15 4.42 10.54
N LEU A 221 -2.30 4.45 11.21
CA LEU A 221 -2.72 5.57 12.04
C LEU A 221 -2.40 5.28 13.50
N ILE A 222 -1.82 6.27 14.18
CA ILE A 222 -1.46 6.19 15.60
C ILE A 222 -2.11 7.37 16.30
N ALA A 223 -2.95 7.09 17.29
CA ALA A 223 -3.51 8.12 18.16
C ALA A 223 -3.11 7.87 19.61
N GLY A 224 -2.86 8.93 20.36
CA GLY A 224 -2.47 8.81 21.77
C GLY A 224 -2.59 10.11 22.55
N THR A 225 -2.67 9.98 23.85
CA THR A 225 -2.80 11.09 24.80
C THR A 225 -1.50 11.88 24.90
N ASP A 226 -0.36 11.17 24.97
CA ASP A 226 0.97 11.75 25.09
C ASP A 226 1.73 11.66 23.76
N LEU A 227 2.28 12.79 23.30
CA LEU A 227 3.00 12.91 22.03
C LEU A 227 4.38 12.20 22.10
N ASP A 228 5.02 12.15 23.23
CA ASP A 228 6.31 11.47 23.40
C ASP A 228 6.14 9.96 23.25
N GLU A 229 5.07 9.38 23.83
CA GLU A 229 4.78 7.95 23.64
C GLU A 229 4.33 7.66 22.20
N VAL A 230 3.54 8.54 21.57
CA VAL A 230 3.23 8.43 20.14
C VAL A 230 4.52 8.41 19.30
N SER A 231 5.50 9.24 19.66
CA SER A 231 6.80 9.29 18.98
C SER A 231 7.61 8.01 19.20
N ARG A 232 7.60 7.43 20.42
CA ARG A 232 8.22 6.15 20.72
C ARG A 232 7.59 4.99 19.94
N ILE A 233 6.25 4.99 19.83
CA ILE A 233 5.53 3.99 19.01
C ILE A 233 5.95 4.12 17.55
N LYS A 234 6.01 5.33 16.99
CA LYS A 234 6.47 5.56 15.61
C LYS A 234 7.90 5.06 15.40
N GLN A 235 8.79 5.32 16.37
CA GLN A 235 10.19 4.87 16.31
C GLN A 235 10.28 3.34 16.21
N GLN A 236 9.50 2.59 16.96
CA GLN A 236 9.50 1.12 16.89
C GLN A 236 9.07 0.59 15.53
N PHE A 237 8.18 1.30 14.83
CA PHE A 237 7.84 0.97 13.44
C PHE A 237 8.98 1.30 12.48
N THR A 238 9.58 2.48 12.59
CA THR A 238 10.67 2.93 11.70
C THR A 238 11.96 2.15 11.90
N ASP A 239 12.22 1.63 13.09
CA ASP A 239 13.34 0.72 13.37
C ASP A 239 13.19 -0.63 12.66
N ARG A 240 11.95 -1.05 12.36
CA ARG A 240 11.65 -2.34 11.75
C ARG A 240 11.39 -2.27 10.25
N PHE A 241 10.81 -1.17 9.78
CA PHE A 241 10.37 -0.99 8.40
C PHE A 241 10.84 0.38 7.87
N GLU A 242 11.15 0.44 6.58
CA GLU A 242 11.34 1.72 5.89
C GLU A 242 9.98 2.42 5.76
N MET A 243 9.79 3.47 6.54
CA MET A 243 8.53 4.19 6.63
C MET A 243 8.73 5.68 6.43
N LYS A 244 7.69 6.30 5.90
CA LYS A 244 7.59 7.75 5.86
C LYS A 244 6.67 8.21 7.00
N ASP A 245 7.21 9.02 7.90
CA ASP A 245 6.40 9.75 8.87
C ASP A 245 5.68 10.91 8.17
N MET A 246 4.35 10.82 8.09
CA MET A 246 3.51 11.83 7.47
C MET A 246 3.10 12.93 8.46
N GLY A 247 3.51 12.80 9.74
CA GLY A 247 3.14 13.73 10.80
C GLY A 247 1.66 13.64 11.18
N GLU A 248 1.07 14.78 11.53
CA GLU A 248 -0.37 14.86 11.83
C GLU A 248 -1.23 14.49 10.63
N LEU A 249 -2.32 13.78 10.89
CA LEU A 249 -3.23 13.30 9.86
C LEU A 249 -3.99 14.45 9.18
N ASN A 250 -3.71 14.67 7.89
CA ASN A 250 -4.36 15.69 7.06
C ASN A 250 -5.08 15.10 5.84
N TYR A 251 -4.68 13.89 5.42
CA TYR A 251 -5.25 13.21 4.26
C TYR A 251 -5.22 11.70 4.46
N TYR A 252 -6.34 11.01 4.27
CA TYR A 252 -6.42 9.57 4.48
C TYR A 252 -7.45 8.93 3.56
N LEU A 253 -7.04 7.89 2.83
CA LEU A 253 -7.89 7.11 1.91
C LEU A 253 -8.73 8.00 0.97
N GLY A 254 -8.11 9.00 0.36
CA GLY A 254 -8.80 9.91 -0.55
C GLY A 254 -9.67 10.99 0.14
N MET A 255 -9.66 11.06 1.46
CA MET A 255 -10.39 12.07 2.23
C MET A 255 -9.44 13.12 2.80
N LYS A 256 -9.78 14.39 2.62
CA LYS A 256 -9.14 15.50 3.34
C LYS A 256 -9.69 15.56 4.76
N ILE A 257 -8.80 15.71 5.74
CA ILE A 257 -9.15 15.78 7.16
C ILE A 257 -8.74 17.16 7.67
N THR A 258 -9.72 17.91 8.17
CA THR A 258 -9.49 19.22 8.78
C THR A 258 -9.84 19.10 10.26
N ARG A 259 -8.90 19.48 11.12
CA ARG A 259 -9.05 19.46 12.58
C ARG A 259 -9.11 20.89 13.09
N THR A 260 -10.07 21.17 13.93
CA THR A 260 -10.23 22.43 14.68
C THR A 260 -10.48 22.12 16.14
N ASP A 261 -10.50 23.14 16.98
CA ASP A 261 -10.85 22.98 18.41
C ASP A 261 -12.29 22.52 18.61
N ASP A 262 -13.18 22.71 17.64
CA ASP A 262 -14.59 22.37 17.74
C ASP A 262 -14.95 21.05 17.06
N TYR A 263 -14.31 20.70 15.93
CA TYR A 263 -14.69 19.53 15.14
C TYR A 263 -13.52 18.90 14.35
N ILE A 264 -13.74 17.68 13.88
CA ILE A 264 -12.97 17.02 12.83
C ILE A 264 -13.87 16.86 11.61
N LYS A 265 -13.49 17.47 10.48
CA LYS A 265 -14.22 17.38 9.21
C LYS A 265 -13.54 16.39 8.27
N LEU A 266 -14.32 15.46 7.71
CA LEU A 266 -13.95 14.61 6.58
C LEU A 266 -14.51 15.20 5.29
N ASP A 267 -13.69 15.36 4.27
CA ASP A 267 -14.05 16.02 3.03
C ASP A 267 -13.54 15.22 1.81
N GLN A 268 -14.44 14.86 0.91
CA GLN A 268 -14.15 14.17 -0.34
C GLN A 268 -14.41 15.04 -1.58
N ALA A 269 -14.47 16.37 -1.42
CA ALA A 269 -14.77 17.29 -2.53
C ALA A 269 -13.75 17.19 -3.66
N GLY A 270 -12.48 16.91 -3.36
CA GLY A 270 -11.43 16.63 -4.36
C GLY A 270 -11.81 15.41 -5.22
N TYR A 271 -12.00 14.28 -4.57
CA TYR A 271 -12.40 13.04 -5.24
C TYR A 271 -13.67 13.20 -6.08
N LEU A 272 -14.69 13.87 -5.55
CA LEU A 272 -15.95 14.12 -6.28
C LEU A 272 -15.71 14.98 -7.53
N ARG A 273 -14.85 16.00 -7.45
CA ARG A 273 -14.48 16.81 -8.61
C ARG A 273 -13.79 15.97 -9.69
N ASP A 274 -12.83 15.12 -9.29
CA ASP A 274 -12.10 14.26 -10.22
C ASP A 274 -13.05 13.27 -10.91
N VAL A 275 -13.98 12.66 -10.14
CA VAL A 275 -15.03 11.80 -10.71
C VAL A 275 -15.92 12.57 -11.69
N LEU A 276 -16.39 13.76 -11.33
CA LEU A 276 -17.24 14.58 -12.20
C LEU A 276 -16.48 15.03 -13.46
N ALA A 277 -15.21 15.37 -13.35
CA ALA A 277 -14.35 15.68 -14.49
C ALA A 277 -14.21 14.49 -15.43
N LYS A 278 -13.90 13.30 -14.88
CA LYS A 278 -13.76 12.05 -15.62
C LYS A 278 -15.00 11.72 -16.47
N TYR A 279 -16.19 12.00 -15.96
CA TYR A 279 -17.46 11.77 -16.66
C TYR A 279 -18.00 12.99 -17.42
N GLY A 280 -17.21 14.06 -17.56
CA GLY A 280 -17.59 15.24 -18.36
C GLY A 280 -18.62 16.17 -17.73
N TYR A 281 -18.91 16.02 -16.45
CA TYR A 281 -19.92 16.85 -15.77
C TYR A 281 -19.41 18.23 -15.30
N LEU A 282 -18.10 18.48 -15.25
CA LEU A 282 -17.53 19.76 -14.80
C LEU A 282 -17.46 20.84 -15.88
N LEU A 283 -17.67 20.52 -17.16
CA LEU A 283 -17.53 21.47 -18.27
C LEU A 283 -18.78 22.32 -18.56
N ARG A 284 -19.87 22.14 -17.85
CA ARG A 284 -21.03 23.04 -17.96
C ARG A 284 -20.93 24.13 -16.90
N GLY A 285 -20.14 25.19 -17.23
CA GLY A 285 -20.14 26.42 -16.48
C GLY A 285 -21.56 26.87 -16.20
N SER A 286 -21.83 27.21 -14.93
CA SER A 286 -23.08 27.84 -14.52
C SER A 286 -23.33 29.09 -15.34
N ARG A 287 -24.09 28.99 -16.44
CA ARG A 287 -24.77 30.18 -16.97
C ARG A 287 -25.75 30.58 -15.86
N ARG A 288 -25.35 31.55 -15.05
CA ARG A 288 -26.30 32.30 -14.24
C ARG A 288 -27.37 32.79 -15.20
N ARG A 289 -28.58 32.23 -15.11
CA ARG A 289 -29.75 32.88 -15.67
C ARG A 289 -29.91 34.19 -14.93
N LYS A 290 -29.79 35.28 -15.67
CA LYS A 290 -30.21 36.61 -15.25
C LYS A 290 -31.72 36.62 -15.12
#